data_393595924a2bbeac871d2c575fcbc03f
#
_entry.id   393595924a2bbeac871d2c575fcbc03f
#
_cell.length_a   1.000
_cell.length_b   1.000
_cell.length_c   1.000
_cell.angle_alpha   90.00
_cell.angle_beta   90.00
_cell.angle_gamma   90.00
#
_symmetry.space_group_name_H-M   'P 1'
#
loop_
_entity.id
_entity.type
_entity.pdbx_description
1 polymer ?
#
loop_
_entity_poly.entity_id
_entity_poly.type
_entity_poly.pdbx_seq_one_letter_code
_entity_poly.pdbx_strand_id
1 'polypeptide(L)'
;EESESYTVGVVLTPFERTQLTVDYYSIEITDAIDSIGGQDIVNLCLRNESGVNNQFCNRTTRNPGPGLTPRGIPVGGLTDIRSGRVNVAALETSGIDVTASIVGDASDWTFGLLKRGTMSLNLLYTYVLDLSEFPFQNDPSREDILVGELGRPEHQGRLAFNYSNPDLIDARIEDLYIGN
;
A
#
# COMPACT_ATOMS: atom_id res chain seq x y z
N GLU A 1 -6.59 -20.17 -1.32
CA GLU A 1 -5.73 -19.03 -0.99
C GLU A 1 -4.45 -19.56 -0.37
N GLU A 2 -3.32 -19.32 -1.01
CA GLU A 2 -1.98 -19.67 -0.53
C GLU A 2 -1.13 -18.41 -0.52
N SER A 3 -0.19 -18.30 0.43
CA SER A 3 0.70 -17.15 0.54
C SER A 3 2.14 -17.61 0.70
N GLU A 4 3.01 -17.03 -0.11
CA GLU A 4 4.46 -17.14 0.02
C GLU A 4 5.06 -15.77 0.33
N SER A 5 5.95 -15.72 1.33
CA SER A 5 6.63 -14.47 1.69
C SER A 5 8.07 -14.73 2.11
N TYR A 6 8.94 -13.82 1.73
CA TYR A 6 10.32 -13.81 2.21
C TYR A 6 10.80 -12.40 2.51
N THR A 7 11.70 -12.28 3.48
CA THR A 7 12.35 -11.03 3.85
C THR A 7 13.84 -11.29 4.01
N VAL A 8 14.63 -10.38 3.45
CA VAL A 8 16.09 -10.39 3.59
C VAL A 8 16.54 -9.00 3.98
N GLY A 9 17.30 -8.90 5.07
CA GLY A 9 17.74 -7.62 5.56
C GLY A 9 19.10 -7.60 6.21
N VAL A 10 19.58 -6.39 6.45
CA VAL A 10 20.85 -6.13 7.12
C VAL A 10 20.67 -5.12 8.23
N VAL A 11 21.26 -5.39 9.38
CA VAL A 11 21.32 -4.47 10.51
C VAL A 11 22.76 -4.00 10.69
N LEU A 12 22.94 -2.69 10.69
CA LEU A 12 24.22 -2.02 10.87
C LEU A 12 24.20 -1.19 12.16
N THR A 13 25.27 -1.24 12.91
CA THR A 13 25.52 -0.40 14.10
C THR A 13 26.80 0.40 13.91
N PRO A 14 26.81 1.41 13.01
CA PRO A 14 28.02 2.09 12.60
C PRO A 14 28.70 2.88 13.72
N PHE A 15 27.94 3.30 14.71
CA PHE A 15 28.41 4.04 15.88
C PHE A 15 27.68 3.56 17.12
N GLU A 16 28.17 3.93 18.30
CA GLU A 16 27.46 3.70 19.57
C GLU A 16 26.07 4.35 19.53
N ARG A 17 25.06 3.66 20.05
CA ARG A 17 23.66 4.13 20.10
C ARG A 17 23.06 4.51 18.74
N THR A 18 23.59 3.92 17.64
CA THR A 18 23.07 4.11 16.29
C THR A 18 22.76 2.75 15.67
N GLN A 19 21.57 2.63 15.09
CA GLN A 19 21.14 1.44 14.37
C GLN A 19 20.54 1.85 13.03
N LEU A 20 20.91 1.14 11.99
CA LEU A 20 20.33 1.21 10.66
C LEU A 20 19.92 -0.20 10.22
N THR A 21 18.67 -0.36 9.83
CA THR A 21 18.15 -1.61 9.29
C THR A 21 17.64 -1.36 7.88
N VAL A 22 17.97 -2.23 6.96
CA VAL A 22 17.44 -2.22 5.59
C VAL A 22 16.96 -3.62 5.28
N ASP A 23 15.66 -3.74 4.99
CA ASP A 23 14.98 -5.00 4.68
C ASP A 23 14.34 -4.92 3.30
N TYR A 24 14.57 -5.93 2.48
CA TYR A 24 13.77 -6.20 1.28
C TYR A 24 12.72 -7.25 1.63
N TYR A 25 11.48 -7.02 1.24
CA TYR A 25 10.40 -7.98 1.37
C TYR A 25 9.74 -8.28 0.03
N SER A 26 9.18 -9.47 -0.10
CA SER A 26 8.32 -9.87 -1.21
C SER A 26 7.24 -10.82 -0.68
N ILE A 27 6.01 -10.57 -1.08
CA ILE A 27 4.83 -11.31 -0.66
C ILE A 27 3.99 -11.58 -1.91
N GLU A 28 3.66 -12.84 -2.12
CA GLU A 28 2.73 -13.30 -3.15
C GLU A 28 1.57 -14.06 -2.50
N ILE A 29 0.35 -13.76 -2.90
CA ILE A 29 -0.87 -14.45 -2.45
C ILE A 29 -1.58 -14.95 -3.70
N THR A 30 -1.66 -16.26 -3.87
CA THR A 30 -2.39 -16.91 -4.97
C THR A 30 -3.79 -17.32 -4.55
N ASP A 31 -4.71 -17.41 -5.52
CA ASP A 31 -6.14 -17.66 -5.29
C ASP A 31 -6.74 -16.72 -4.24
N ALA A 32 -6.32 -15.46 -4.27
CA ALA A 32 -6.71 -14.45 -3.30
C ALA A 32 -8.21 -14.08 -3.41
N ILE A 33 -8.77 -13.62 -2.31
CA ILE A 33 -10.14 -13.09 -2.25
C ILE A 33 -10.06 -11.59 -1.98
N ASP A 34 -10.40 -10.79 -2.97
CA ASP A 34 -10.40 -9.34 -2.84
C ASP A 34 -11.81 -8.73 -2.95
N SER A 35 -11.93 -7.47 -2.52
CA SER A 35 -13.15 -6.67 -2.56
C SER A 35 -13.10 -5.68 -3.71
N ILE A 36 -13.89 -5.93 -4.75
CA ILE A 36 -13.91 -5.08 -5.95
C ILE A 36 -15.09 -4.11 -5.92
N GLY A 37 -14.80 -2.84 -6.16
CA GLY A 37 -15.76 -1.76 -6.31
C GLY A 37 -16.56 -1.83 -7.60
N GLY A 38 -17.70 -1.13 -7.65
CA GLY A 38 -18.58 -1.14 -8.84
C GLY A 38 -17.88 -0.58 -10.09
N GLN A 39 -17.03 0.45 -9.95
CA GLN A 39 -16.30 1.04 -11.08
C GLN A 39 -15.26 0.06 -11.64
N ASP A 40 -14.55 -0.64 -10.75
CA ASP A 40 -13.53 -1.61 -11.16
C ASP A 40 -14.17 -2.81 -11.85
N ILE A 41 -15.34 -3.28 -11.39
CA ILE A 41 -16.12 -4.31 -12.07
C ILE A 41 -16.45 -3.90 -13.52
N VAL A 42 -16.86 -2.65 -13.74
CA VAL A 42 -17.14 -2.16 -15.10
C VAL A 42 -15.87 -2.10 -15.94
N ASN A 43 -14.78 -1.58 -15.39
CA ASN A 43 -13.50 -1.48 -16.07
C ASN A 43 -12.97 -2.87 -16.45
N LEU A 44 -12.94 -3.81 -15.49
CA LEU A 44 -12.47 -5.17 -15.69
C LEU A 44 -13.37 -5.98 -16.65
N CYS A 45 -14.69 -5.73 -16.63
CA CYS A 45 -15.61 -6.31 -17.62
C CYS A 45 -15.22 -5.92 -19.07
N LEU A 46 -14.77 -4.68 -19.29
CA LEU A 46 -14.47 -4.16 -20.62
C LEU A 46 -13.01 -4.42 -21.07
N ARG A 47 -12.09 -4.61 -20.13
CA ARG A 47 -10.66 -4.83 -20.42
C ARG A 47 -10.33 -6.26 -20.86
N ASN A 48 -11.23 -7.22 -20.66
CA ASN A 48 -10.95 -8.62 -20.96
C ASN A 48 -11.07 -8.92 -22.48
N GLU A 49 -10.05 -9.53 -23.06
CA GLU A 49 -10.00 -9.93 -24.46
C GLU A 49 -11.05 -11.00 -24.81
N SER A 50 -11.52 -11.76 -23.82
CA SER A 50 -12.64 -12.70 -23.95
C SER A 50 -13.99 -12.00 -24.16
N GLY A 51 -13.99 -10.66 -24.30
CA GLY A 51 -15.19 -9.85 -24.46
C GLY A 51 -16.04 -9.82 -23.19
N VAL A 52 -17.36 -9.76 -23.37
CA VAL A 52 -18.30 -9.64 -22.24
C VAL A 52 -18.57 -10.95 -21.50
N ASN A 53 -17.92 -12.03 -21.85
CA ASN A 53 -18.12 -13.33 -21.21
C ASN A 53 -17.05 -13.62 -20.14
N ASN A 54 -17.03 -12.81 -19.08
CA ASN A 54 -16.08 -12.95 -17.98
C ASN A 54 -16.78 -12.78 -16.61
N GLN A 55 -16.07 -13.12 -15.52
CA GLN A 55 -16.61 -13.10 -14.17
C GLN A 55 -17.11 -11.70 -13.72
N PHE A 56 -16.51 -10.62 -14.23
CA PHE A 56 -16.89 -9.25 -13.88
C PHE A 56 -18.12 -8.79 -14.65
N CYS A 57 -18.22 -9.13 -15.94
CA CYS A 57 -19.42 -8.86 -16.74
C CYS A 57 -20.66 -9.59 -16.19
N ASN A 58 -20.48 -10.80 -15.64
CA ASN A 58 -21.56 -11.55 -14.98
C ASN A 58 -22.07 -10.89 -13.70
N ARG A 59 -21.36 -9.91 -13.16
CA ARG A 59 -21.76 -9.09 -12.02
C ARG A 59 -22.53 -7.82 -12.41
N THR A 60 -22.69 -7.57 -13.70
CA THR A 60 -23.45 -6.43 -14.24
C THR A 60 -24.77 -6.89 -14.82
N THR A 61 -25.80 -6.10 -14.65
CA THR A 61 -27.09 -6.28 -15.33
C THR A 61 -27.31 -5.11 -16.27
N ARG A 62 -27.77 -5.41 -17.48
CA ARG A 62 -28.06 -4.40 -18.51
C ARG A 62 -29.54 -4.42 -18.85
N ASN A 63 -30.08 -3.28 -19.30
CA ASN A 63 -31.43 -3.22 -19.81
C ASN A 63 -31.56 -4.07 -21.09
N PRO A 64 -32.27 -5.20 -21.07
CA PRO A 64 -32.45 -6.06 -22.24
C PRO A 64 -33.65 -5.63 -23.13
N GLY A 65 -34.47 -4.72 -22.65
CA GLY A 65 -35.76 -4.41 -23.26
C GLY A 65 -35.67 -3.46 -24.46
N PRO A 66 -36.74 -3.33 -25.23
CA PRO A 66 -36.80 -2.49 -26.42
C PRO A 66 -37.06 -1.00 -26.11
N GLY A 67 -36.74 -0.51 -24.92
CA GLY A 67 -37.00 0.88 -24.54
C GLY A 67 -36.22 1.29 -23.29
N LEU A 68 -36.56 2.49 -22.79
CA LEU A 68 -35.98 2.98 -21.53
C LEU A 68 -36.59 2.22 -20.35
N THR A 69 -35.77 1.94 -19.34
CA THR A 69 -36.27 1.50 -18.03
C THR A 69 -37.11 2.61 -17.36
N PRO A 70 -37.85 2.33 -16.27
CA PRO A 70 -38.55 3.36 -15.47
C PRO A 70 -37.60 4.45 -14.94
N ARG A 71 -36.28 4.17 -14.84
CA ARG A 71 -35.23 5.14 -14.44
C ARG A 71 -34.58 5.85 -15.64
N GLY A 72 -35.10 5.69 -16.85
CA GLY A 72 -34.56 6.34 -18.05
C GLY A 72 -33.28 5.69 -18.64
N ILE A 73 -32.95 4.47 -18.24
CA ILE A 73 -31.74 3.79 -18.73
C ILE A 73 -32.05 3.18 -20.13
N PRO A 74 -31.28 3.51 -21.16
CA PRO A 74 -31.46 2.99 -22.50
C PRO A 74 -31.14 1.49 -22.62
N VAL A 75 -31.56 0.89 -23.71
CA VAL A 75 -31.21 -0.50 -24.08
C VAL A 75 -29.71 -0.69 -24.04
N GLY A 76 -29.22 -1.75 -23.39
CA GLY A 76 -27.80 -2.04 -23.17
C GLY A 76 -27.15 -1.24 -22.03
N GLY A 77 -27.82 -0.21 -21.51
CA GLY A 77 -27.33 0.55 -20.36
C GLY A 77 -27.32 -0.27 -19.07
N LEU A 78 -26.37 0.01 -18.18
CA LEU A 78 -26.22 -0.69 -16.89
C LEU A 78 -27.37 -0.35 -15.97
N THR A 79 -28.05 -1.37 -15.44
CA THR A 79 -29.16 -1.24 -14.49
C THR A 79 -28.78 -1.64 -13.07
N ASP A 80 -27.79 -2.53 -12.93
CA ASP A 80 -27.28 -2.99 -11.64
C ASP A 80 -25.83 -3.44 -11.73
N ILE A 81 -25.08 -3.27 -10.64
CA ILE A 81 -23.69 -3.71 -10.49
C ILE A 81 -23.55 -4.34 -9.10
N ARG A 82 -23.20 -5.60 -9.05
CA ARG A 82 -23.01 -6.35 -7.81
C ARG A 82 -21.55 -6.32 -7.39
N SER A 83 -21.18 -5.29 -6.60
CA SER A 83 -19.87 -5.20 -5.94
C SER A 83 -19.76 -6.22 -4.80
N GLY A 84 -18.52 -6.47 -4.35
CA GLY A 84 -18.25 -7.37 -3.24
C GLY A 84 -17.03 -8.25 -3.49
N ARG A 85 -16.88 -9.30 -2.70
CA ARG A 85 -15.73 -10.20 -2.79
C ARG A 85 -15.73 -11.01 -4.06
N VAL A 86 -14.56 -11.14 -4.65
CA VAL A 86 -14.27 -11.95 -5.85
C VAL A 86 -12.98 -12.72 -5.62
N ASN A 87 -12.86 -13.87 -6.28
CA ASN A 87 -11.59 -14.55 -6.36
C ASN A 87 -10.76 -13.91 -7.48
N VAL A 88 -9.56 -13.48 -7.16
CA VAL A 88 -8.53 -13.00 -8.09
C VAL A 88 -7.43 -14.05 -8.22
N ALA A 89 -6.61 -13.97 -9.28
CA ALA A 89 -5.56 -14.98 -9.49
C ALA A 89 -4.44 -14.82 -8.47
N ALA A 90 -3.93 -13.59 -8.31
CA ALA A 90 -2.89 -13.29 -7.34
C ALA A 90 -2.93 -11.82 -6.89
N LEU A 91 -2.30 -11.58 -5.76
CA LEU A 91 -1.88 -10.27 -5.25
C LEU A 91 -0.39 -10.35 -4.98
N GLU A 92 0.37 -9.38 -5.46
CA GLU A 92 1.82 -9.32 -5.27
C GLU A 92 2.22 -7.97 -4.68
N THR A 93 3.18 -8.00 -3.76
CA THR A 93 3.81 -6.78 -3.26
C THR A 93 5.25 -7.03 -2.90
N SER A 94 6.10 -6.07 -3.23
CA SER A 94 7.50 -6.07 -2.81
C SER A 94 7.98 -4.66 -2.51
N GLY A 95 9.02 -4.57 -1.68
CA GLY A 95 9.53 -3.26 -1.31
C GLY A 95 10.77 -3.30 -0.45
N ILE A 96 11.20 -2.12 -0.06
CA ILE A 96 12.34 -1.90 0.81
C ILE A 96 11.91 -1.07 2.01
N ASP A 97 12.13 -1.60 3.20
CA ASP A 97 11.97 -0.89 4.47
C ASP A 97 13.31 -0.44 5.01
N VAL A 98 13.39 0.82 5.39
CA VAL A 98 14.57 1.42 6.02
C VAL A 98 14.18 1.96 7.38
N THR A 99 14.83 1.48 8.42
CA THR A 99 14.69 2.00 9.78
C THR A 99 16.02 2.52 10.28
N ALA A 100 16.07 3.75 10.75
CA ALA A 100 17.27 4.29 11.40
C ALA A 100 16.92 4.91 12.75
N SER A 101 17.78 4.67 13.74
CA SER A 101 17.65 5.24 15.07
C SER A 101 19.01 5.72 15.56
N ILE A 102 19.05 6.95 16.03
CA ILE A 102 20.25 7.56 16.66
C ILE A 102 19.79 8.13 18.00
N VAL A 103 20.54 7.79 19.05
CA VAL A 103 20.28 8.30 20.41
C VAL A 103 21.56 8.92 20.94
N GLY A 104 21.46 10.07 21.55
CA GLY A 104 22.60 10.78 22.14
C GLY A 104 22.22 11.65 23.33
N ASP A 105 23.24 12.10 24.05
CA ASP A 105 23.05 13.05 25.12
C ASP A 105 22.80 14.45 24.54
N ALA A 106 21.85 15.19 25.12
CA ALA A 106 21.49 16.51 24.63
C ALA A 106 22.65 17.52 24.66
N SER A 107 23.58 17.35 25.60
CA SER A 107 24.80 18.16 25.71
C SER A 107 25.67 18.04 24.44
N ASP A 108 25.79 16.84 23.87
CA ASP A 108 26.63 16.57 22.70
C ASP A 108 25.99 17.12 21.42
N TRP A 109 24.68 16.94 21.26
CA TRP A 109 23.96 17.41 20.10
C TRP A 109 23.76 18.92 20.05
N THR A 110 23.77 19.58 21.21
CA THR A 110 23.55 21.04 21.33
C THR A 110 24.81 21.81 21.68
N PHE A 111 26.01 21.20 21.56
CA PHE A 111 27.29 21.82 21.93
C PHE A 111 27.29 22.39 23.36
N GLY A 112 26.61 21.69 24.29
CA GLY A 112 26.54 22.06 25.69
C GLY A 112 25.48 23.10 26.04
N LEU A 113 24.63 23.53 25.08
CA LEU A 113 23.51 24.47 25.34
C LEU A 113 22.48 23.83 26.27
N LEU A 114 22.14 22.57 26.05
CA LEU A 114 21.30 21.74 26.91
C LEU A 114 22.22 20.82 27.73
N LYS A 115 22.32 21.03 29.02
CA LYS A 115 23.27 20.31 29.90
C LYS A 115 22.76 18.92 30.32
N ARG A 116 21.47 18.65 30.17
CA ARG A 116 20.82 17.41 30.59
C ARG A 116 19.77 16.98 29.57
N GLY A 117 19.46 15.69 29.57
CA GLY A 117 18.45 15.08 28.71
C GLY A 117 19.04 14.22 27.62
N THR A 118 18.15 13.47 26.96
CA THR A 118 18.47 12.59 25.88
C THR A 118 17.75 13.06 24.61
N MET A 119 18.43 13.03 23.49
CA MET A 119 17.84 13.28 22.18
C MET A 119 17.83 12.00 21.35
N SER A 120 16.79 11.81 20.56
CA SER A 120 16.74 10.73 19.57
C SER A 120 16.16 11.20 18.25
N LEU A 121 16.71 10.65 17.17
CA LEU A 121 16.21 10.78 15.83
C LEU A 121 15.83 9.40 15.32
N ASN A 122 14.59 9.23 14.85
CA ASN A 122 14.09 7.98 14.35
C ASN A 122 13.51 8.19 12.95
N LEU A 123 14.00 7.42 12.00
CA LEU A 123 13.50 7.36 10.64
C LEU A 123 12.83 6.00 10.41
N LEU A 124 11.66 6.02 9.83
CA LEU A 124 11.01 4.87 9.23
C LEU A 124 10.69 5.28 7.78
N TYR A 125 11.11 4.48 6.81
CA TYR A 125 10.86 4.77 5.41
C TYR A 125 10.58 3.46 4.66
N THR A 126 9.53 3.47 3.86
CA THR A 126 9.12 2.35 3.00
C THR A 126 9.12 2.84 1.55
N TYR A 127 9.76 2.07 0.70
CA TYR A 127 9.70 2.18 -0.75
C TYR A 127 9.03 0.94 -1.33
N VAL A 128 7.82 1.10 -1.85
CA VAL A 128 7.07 0.04 -2.51
C VAL A 128 7.57 -0.08 -3.94
N LEU A 129 8.22 -1.18 -4.27
CA LEU A 129 8.75 -1.47 -5.60
C LEU A 129 7.66 -2.01 -6.53
N ASP A 130 6.78 -2.83 -5.96
CA ASP A 130 5.69 -3.47 -6.67
C ASP A 130 4.48 -3.60 -5.74
N LEU A 131 3.32 -3.32 -6.28
CA LEU A 131 2.02 -3.61 -5.69
C LEU A 131 1.07 -3.87 -6.86
N SER A 132 0.80 -5.12 -7.13
CA SER A 132 0.05 -5.56 -8.30
C SER A 132 -1.06 -6.53 -7.92
N GLU A 133 -2.13 -6.48 -8.69
CA GLU A 133 -3.25 -7.42 -8.64
C GLU A 133 -3.41 -8.11 -10.00
N PHE A 134 -3.68 -9.40 -9.97
CA PHE A 134 -4.01 -10.21 -11.13
C PHE A 134 -5.50 -10.59 -11.05
N PRO A 135 -6.40 -9.76 -11.60
CA PRO A 135 -7.84 -9.88 -11.33
C PRO A 135 -8.51 -11.08 -12.04
N PHE A 136 -7.85 -11.67 -13.03
CA PHE A 136 -8.46 -12.71 -13.86
C PHE A 136 -7.88 -14.10 -13.61
N GLN A 137 -8.62 -14.99 -12.96
CA GLN A 137 -8.19 -16.38 -12.76
C GLN A 137 -7.98 -17.17 -14.06
N ASN A 138 -8.71 -16.84 -15.12
CA ASN A 138 -8.58 -17.45 -16.45
C ASN A 138 -7.50 -16.81 -17.33
N ASP A 139 -6.92 -15.70 -16.88
CA ASP A 139 -5.82 -15.01 -17.55
C ASP A 139 -4.90 -14.38 -16.50
N PRO A 140 -4.10 -15.18 -15.78
CA PRO A 140 -3.23 -14.69 -14.69
C PRO A 140 -2.03 -13.88 -15.20
N SER A 141 -1.85 -13.73 -16.51
CA SER A 141 -0.82 -12.85 -17.07
C SER A 141 -1.22 -11.37 -17.12
N ARG A 142 -2.48 -11.06 -16.87
CA ARG A 142 -2.98 -9.68 -16.85
C ARG A 142 -2.80 -9.06 -15.48
N GLU A 143 -1.86 -8.17 -15.41
CA GLU A 143 -1.49 -7.40 -14.25
C GLU A 143 -2.24 -6.06 -14.23
N ASP A 144 -2.71 -5.65 -13.06
CA ASP A 144 -3.19 -4.30 -12.75
C ASP A 144 -2.25 -3.69 -11.69
N ILE A 145 -1.44 -2.73 -12.13
CA ILE A 145 -0.41 -2.09 -11.27
C ILE A 145 -1.10 -1.06 -10.38
N LEU A 146 -0.99 -1.24 -9.09
CA LEU A 146 -1.66 -0.43 -8.08
C LEU A 146 -0.74 0.57 -7.36
N VAL A 147 0.59 0.35 -7.44
CA VAL A 147 1.56 1.26 -6.84
C VAL A 147 1.45 2.66 -7.48
N GLY A 148 1.48 3.69 -6.65
CA GLY A 148 1.33 5.08 -7.10
C GLY A 148 -0.13 5.55 -7.26
N GLU A 149 -1.12 4.68 -7.11
CA GLU A 149 -2.52 5.08 -7.09
C GLU A 149 -2.91 5.83 -5.81
N LEU A 150 -4.06 6.52 -5.84
CA LEU A 150 -4.58 7.23 -4.68
C LEU A 150 -4.76 6.30 -3.48
N GLY A 151 -4.03 6.59 -2.39
CA GLY A 151 -4.02 5.78 -1.18
C GLY A 151 -3.03 4.61 -1.20
N ARG A 152 -2.24 4.48 -2.27
CA ARG A 152 -1.20 3.43 -2.46
C ARG A 152 0.12 4.08 -2.88
N PRO A 153 0.72 4.91 -2.04
CA PRO A 153 1.91 5.66 -2.40
C PRO A 153 3.11 4.75 -2.62
N GLU A 154 3.96 5.13 -3.56
CA GLU A 154 5.24 4.47 -3.82
C GLU A 154 6.24 4.70 -2.67
N HIS A 155 6.18 5.89 -2.06
CA HIS A 155 7.08 6.31 -1.00
C HIS A 155 6.31 6.73 0.26
N GLN A 156 6.69 6.19 1.42
CA GLN A 156 6.20 6.62 2.72
C GLN A 156 7.37 6.82 3.68
N GLY A 157 7.35 7.92 4.41
CA GLY A 157 8.39 8.22 5.37
C GLY A 157 7.84 8.86 6.64
N ARG A 158 8.50 8.56 7.74
CA ARG A 158 8.24 9.18 9.05
C ARG A 158 9.57 9.51 9.71
N LEU A 159 9.77 10.77 10.00
CA LEU A 159 10.93 11.24 10.75
C LEU A 159 10.45 11.80 12.10
N ALA A 160 10.96 11.26 13.19
CA ALA A 160 10.62 11.71 14.53
C ALA A 160 11.86 12.14 15.30
N PHE A 161 11.86 13.35 15.78
CA PHE A 161 12.84 13.88 16.72
C PHE A 161 12.23 13.96 18.12
N ASN A 162 12.92 13.43 19.12
CA ASN A 162 12.49 13.47 20.50
C ASN A 162 13.59 14.08 21.36
N TYR A 163 13.19 14.91 22.31
CA TYR A 163 14.00 15.38 23.43
C TYR A 163 13.30 15.00 24.71
N SER A 164 14.02 14.37 25.64
CA SER A 164 13.50 13.98 26.95
C SER A 164 14.42 14.48 28.05
N ASN A 165 13.86 15.27 28.97
CA ASN A 165 14.52 15.71 30.16
C ASN A 165 13.55 15.58 31.36
N PRO A 166 13.75 14.57 32.24
CA PRO A 166 12.81 14.28 33.33
C PRO A 166 12.64 15.43 34.35
N ASP A 167 13.59 16.38 34.40
CA ASP A 167 13.54 17.51 35.29
C ASP A 167 12.88 18.77 34.68
N LEU A 168 12.61 18.74 33.34
CA LEU A 168 12.17 19.94 32.65
C LEU A 168 10.97 19.69 31.71
N ILE A 169 11.16 18.96 30.62
CA ILE A 169 10.17 18.78 29.57
C ILE A 169 10.52 17.59 28.67
N ASP A 170 9.49 16.93 28.16
CA ASP A 170 9.57 16.02 27.00
C ASP A 170 8.95 16.71 25.80
N ALA A 171 9.68 16.70 24.67
CA ALA A 171 9.23 17.29 23.42
C ALA A 171 9.42 16.31 22.27
N ARG A 172 8.45 16.27 21.33
CA ARG A 172 8.51 15.48 20.12
C ARG A 172 8.06 16.31 18.93
N ILE A 173 8.82 16.21 17.86
CA ILE A 173 8.46 16.72 16.53
C ILE A 173 8.44 15.53 15.59
N GLU A 174 7.43 15.45 14.76
CA GLU A 174 7.24 14.36 13.81
C GLU A 174 6.82 14.91 12.45
N ASP A 175 7.45 14.41 11.42
CA ASP A 175 7.13 14.70 10.02
C ASP A 175 6.73 13.42 9.30
N LEU A 176 5.68 13.50 8.48
CA LEU A 176 5.16 12.41 7.68
C LEU A 176 5.28 12.79 6.21
N TYR A 177 5.97 11.96 5.44
CA TYR A 177 6.12 12.10 3.99
C TYR A 177 5.32 11.01 3.27
N ILE A 178 4.57 11.40 2.24
CA ILE A 178 3.87 10.52 1.31
C ILE A 178 4.15 11.04 -0.09
N GLY A 179 4.68 10.20 -0.97
CA GLY A 179 5.07 10.55 -2.32
C GLY A 179 4.80 9.44 -3.34
N ASN A 180 4.69 9.84 -4.58
CA ASN A 180 4.62 8.97 -5.77
C ASN A 180 5.77 9.35 -6.69
#